data_aeecfc067b8458fcf5d1adfc9b0c6ed2
#
_entry.id   aeecfc067b8458fcf5d1adfc9b0c6ed2
#
_cell.length_a   1.000
_cell.length_b   1.000
_cell.length_c   1.000
_cell.angle_alpha   90.00
_cell.angle_beta   90.00
_cell.angle_gamma   90.00
#
_symmetry.space_group_name_H-M   'P 1'
#
loop_
_entity.id
_entity.type
_entity.pdbx_description
1 polymer ?
#
loop_
_entity_poly.entity_id
_entity_poly.type
_entity_poly.pdbx_seq_one_letter_code
_entity_poly.pdbx_strand_id
1 'polypeptide(L)'
;MTDAADRLLVNAAVHTLGDPDIVHEAVAVRDGEIVRLGDSYEVSFLEGVETDVIDCGGRPVLPGFIDAHTHMEQFGQHLVHADLSTATSVADCLETLSAHAADEPEREWILGFGYDESEWEASRSRPLTSAELDRVSEERPVVAMRVDLHTASLNAVALERLADDLPASDLRRSGGEPTGVAVEDAAEAVRRELTAGREEMREVLAAATERAVEFGVTGVHDKVRGSVAPRVYRDMAADGDLPLRVRIDYWSDHLEALEEVGLATNAGSDRVRTGAIKSFSDGSFGSRTARLREPYADASGDEADAAHETDEGDDRGQWVVDPENLAALVERADGSGYQVCIHAIGDAAIEETLSALESTADSGGRRHRIEHAELATDDQIERMAEAGIVASMQPNFHRWADEGGLYDRRLGRERRNRTNRFRRVLEAGVPLAFGSDCMPLDPLLGVHHAVNAPTEAQRLSVTEALRAYTRGGAYAGFDDDRLGTVEVGKRADLVVLEASPWEVERIDEIDVAMTVVDGEIVFDGFDG
;
A
#
# COMPACT_ATOMS: atom_id res chain seq x y z
N MET A 1 -44.18 7.38 -10.29
CA MET A 1 -43.56 6.09 -10.65
C MET A 1 -42.16 6.16 -10.06
N THR A 2 -41.80 5.23 -9.22
CA THR A 2 -40.40 5.09 -8.79
C THR A 2 -39.61 4.64 -10.02
N ASP A 3 -38.56 5.37 -10.37
CA ASP A 3 -37.72 4.98 -11.50
C ASP A 3 -37.07 3.60 -11.20
N ALA A 4 -36.93 2.77 -12.23
CA ALA A 4 -36.30 1.45 -12.10
C ALA A 4 -34.83 1.56 -11.66
N ALA A 5 -34.33 0.52 -11.02
CA ALA A 5 -32.92 0.38 -10.76
C ALA A 5 -32.16 -0.08 -12.01
N ASP A 6 -30.88 0.26 -12.11
CA ASP A 6 -30.00 -0.25 -13.17
C ASP A 6 -29.56 -1.68 -12.83
N ARG A 7 -29.32 -1.94 -11.53
CA ARG A 7 -28.87 -3.23 -11.04
C ARG A 7 -29.50 -3.59 -9.70
N LEU A 8 -29.83 -4.87 -9.54
CA LEU A 8 -30.28 -5.47 -8.28
C LEU A 8 -29.34 -6.62 -7.91
N LEU A 9 -28.74 -6.57 -6.73
CA LEU A 9 -28.09 -7.72 -6.12
C LEU A 9 -29.09 -8.31 -5.14
N VAL A 10 -29.50 -9.56 -5.34
CA VAL A 10 -30.55 -10.24 -4.57
C VAL A 10 -30.05 -11.55 -3.99
N ASN A 11 -30.80 -12.13 -3.03
CA ASN A 11 -30.39 -13.37 -2.36
C ASN A 11 -28.95 -13.27 -1.85
N ALA A 12 -28.64 -12.22 -1.11
CA ALA A 12 -27.33 -11.88 -0.58
C ALA A 12 -27.36 -11.77 0.95
N ALA A 13 -26.20 -11.71 1.58
CA ALA A 13 -26.03 -11.22 2.94
C ALA A 13 -25.33 -9.84 2.87
N VAL A 14 -26.13 -8.78 2.70
CA VAL A 14 -25.63 -7.41 2.51
C VAL A 14 -25.32 -6.78 3.87
N HIS A 15 -24.06 -6.76 4.25
CA HIS A 15 -23.57 -6.11 5.47
C HIS A 15 -23.36 -4.61 5.25
N THR A 16 -24.02 -3.79 6.05
CA THR A 16 -23.83 -2.34 5.96
C THR A 16 -22.47 -1.86 6.43
N LEU A 17 -21.82 -2.59 7.33
CA LEU A 17 -20.65 -2.22 8.12
C LEU A 17 -20.82 -0.87 8.87
N GLY A 18 -22.08 -0.40 8.96
CA GLY A 18 -22.46 0.75 9.80
C GLY A 18 -22.30 0.47 11.30
N ASP A 19 -22.79 1.36 12.15
CA ASP A 19 -22.78 1.17 13.59
C ASP A 19 -24.22 1.36 14.17
N PRO A 20 -24.93 0.24 14.45
CA PRO A 20 -24.53 -1.17 14.30
C PRO A 20 -24.44 -1.64 12.84
N ASP A 21 -23.75 -2.78 12.60
CA ASP A 21 -23.84 -3.47 11.32
C ASP A 21 -25.22 -4.10 11.16
N ILE A 22 -25.91 -3.80 10.06
CA ILE A 22 -27.22 -4.34 9.72
C ILE A 22 -27.06 -5.19 8.47
N VAL A 23 -27.69 -6.38 8.47
CA VAL A 23 -27.65 -7.30 7.33
C VAL A 23 -28.99 -7.24 6.59
N HIS A 24 -28.95 -6.97 5.28
CA HIS A 24 -30.08 -7.00 4.37
C HIS A 24 -29.94 -8.17 3.38
N GLU A 25 -31.02 -8.53 2.67
CA GLU A 25 -30.97 -9.61 1.68
C GLU A 25 -30.70 -9.10 0.25
N ALA A 26 -30.85 -7.78 0.03
CA ALA A 26 -30.69 -7.23 -1.30
C ALA A 26 -30.34 -5.73 -1.27
N VAL A 27 -29.72 -5.28 -2.36
CA VAL A 27 -29.41 -3.88 -2.65
C VAL A 27 -29.81 -3.52 -4.06
N ALA A 28 -30.44 -2.35 -4.25
CA ALA A 28 -30.74 -1.77 -5.56
C ALA A 28 -29.84 -0.57 -5.83
N VAL A 29 -29.31 -0.52 -7.03
CA VAL A 29 -28.38 0.50 -7.52
C VAL A 29 -28.99 1.22 -8.72
N ARG A 30 -28.86 2.55 -8.75
CA ARG A 30 -29.23 3.40 -9.87
C ARG A 30 -28.30 4.59 -9.98
N ASP A 31 -27.85 4.90 -11.19
CA ASP A 31 -26.92 6.00 -11.47
C ASP A 31 -25.66 5.95 -10.59
N GLY A 32 -25.16 4.74 -10.30
CA GLY A 32 -24.00 4.51 -9.45
C GLY A 32 -24.23 4.69 -7.95
N GLU A 33 -25.50 4.91 -7.51
CA GLU A 33 -25.84 5.12 -6.09
C GLU A 33 -26.74 3.99 -5.57
N ILE A 34 -26.59 3.68 -4.29
CA ILE A 34 -27.47 2.77 -3.56
C ILE A 34 -28.81 3.47 -3.34
N VAL A 35 -29.89 2.99 -3.94
CA VAL A 35 -31.22 3.60 -3.84
C VAL A 35 -32.15 2.85 -2.90
N ARG A 36 -31.89 1.56 -2.61
CA ARG A 36 -32.71 0.76 -1.69
C ARG A 36 -31.89 -0.37 -1.08
N LEU A 37 -32.16 -0.64 0.19
CA LEU A 37 -31.77 -1.84 0.94
C LEU A 37 -33.03 -2.49 1.50
N GLY A 38 -33.09 -3.82 1.57
CA GLY A 38 -34.25 -4.53 2.11
C GLY A 38 -34.15 -6.03 1.90
N ASP A 39 -35.28 -6.71 1.99
CA ASP A 39 -35.39 -8.08 1.53
C ASP A 39 -35.49 -8.15 -0.01
N SER A 40 -35.21 -9.33 -0.58
CA SER A 40 -35.20 -9.53 -2.05
C SER A 40 -36.56 -9.22 -2.70
N TYR A 41 -37.66 -9.46 -1.98
CA TYR A 41 -39.00 -9.17 -2.49
C TYR A 41 -39.27 -7.66 -2.56
N GLU A 42 -38.91 -6.90 -1.51
CA GLU A 42 -39.08 -5.44 -1.50
C GLU A 42 -38.24 -4.75 -2.58
N VAL A 43 -36.99 -5.23 -2.78
CA VAL A 43 -36.06 -4.67 -3.76
C VAL A 43 -36.51 -4.98 -5.18
N SER A 44 -37.16 -6.15 -5.45
CA SER A 44 -37.66 -6.54 -6.76
C SER A 44 -38.70 -5.59 -7.35
N PHE A 45 -39.38 -4.76 -6.54
CA PHE A 45 -40.28 -3.72 -7.05
C PHE A 45 -39.60 -2.60 -7.84
N LEU A 46 -38.28 -2.54 -7.80
CA LEU A 46 -37.44 -1.62 -8.59
C LEU A 46 -36.93 -2.25 -9.90
N GLU A 47 -37.29 -3.52 -10.17
CA GLU A 47 -36.93 -4.18 -11.42
C GLU A 47 -37.69 -3.55 -12.61
N GLY A 48 -36.94 -3.14 -13.62
CA GLY A 48 -37.41 -2.64 -14.89
C GLY A 48 -37.03 -3.57 -16.04
N VAL A 49 -37.32 -3.17 -17.27
CA VAL A 49 -37.04 -3.99 -18.46
C VAL A 49 -35.54 -4.13 -18.74
N GLU A 50 -34.76 -3.13 -18.34
CA GLU A 50 -33.32 -3.07 -18.57
C GLU A 50 -32.51 -3.26 -17.27
N THR A 51 -33.17 -3.60 -16.17
CA THR A 51 -32.49 -3.85 -14.89
C THR A 51 -31.73 -5.17 -14.96
N ASP A 52 -30.47 -5.13 -14.64
CA ASP A 52 -29.63 -6.30 -14.43
C ASP A 52 -29.87 -6.87 -13.03
N VAL A 53 -30.28 -8.14 -12.95
CA VAL A 53 -30.62 -8.82 -11.69
C VAL A 53 -29.61 -9.92 -11.43
N ILE A 54 -28.79 -9.75 -10.38
CA ILE A 54 -27.74 -10.67 -10.00
C ILE A 54 -28.15 -11.44 -8.74
N ASP A 55 -28.25 -12.76 -8.87
CA ASP A 55 -28.47 -13.66 -7.73
C ASP A 55 -27.12 -13.97 -7.06
N CYS A 56 -26.90 -13.43 -5.88
CA CYS A 56 -25.65 -13.64 -5.13
C CYS A 56 -25.57 -15.00 -4.44
N GLY A 57 -26.63 -15.84 -4.48
CA GLY A 57 -26.60 -17.20 -3.93
C GLY A 57 -26.34 -17.27 -2.42
N GLY A 58 -26.71 -16.25 -1.66
CA GLY A 58 -26.46 -16.14 -0.22
C GLY A 58 -25.10 -15.57 0.16
N ARG A 59 -24.28 -15.18 -0.82
CA ARG A 59 -22.94 -14.64 -0.59
C ARG A 59 -22.96 -13.31 0.16
N PRO A 60 -21.92 -13.01 0.97
CA PRO A 60 -21.76 -11.70 1.59
C PRO A 60 -21.49 -10.61 0.55
N VAL A 61 -22.23 -9.49 0.69
CA VAL A 61 -21.98 -8.24 -0.02
C VAL A 61 -21.55 -7.20 1.00
N LEU A 62 -20.39 -6.61 0.79
CA LEU A 62 -19.77 -5.62 1.67
C LEU A 62 -19.55 -4.31 0.91
N PRO A 63 -19.31 -3.17 1.61
CA PRO A 63 -18.68 -2.02 0.96
C PRO A 63 -17.34 -2.45 0.36
N GLY A 64 -17.01 -1.95 -0.82
CA GLY A 64 -15.72 -2.21 -1.44
C GLY A 64 -14.56 -1.78 -0.56
N PHE A 65 -13.47 -2.52 -0.61
CA PHE A 65 -12.27 -2.22 0.18
C PHE A 65 -11.58 -0.94 -0.31
N ILE A 66 -11.11 -0.15 0.64
CA ILE A 66 -10.29 1.04 0.39
C ILE A 66 -8.95 0.81 1.05
N ASP A 67 -7.91 0.65 0.25
CA ASP A 67 -6.55 0.53 0.73
C ASP A 67 -5.96 1.92 1.00
N ALA A 68 -5.75 2.25 2.28
CA ALA A 68 -5.34 3.58 2.70
C ALA A 68 -3.84 3.88 2.49
N HIS A 69 -3.04 2.89 2.07
CA HIS A 69 -1.60 3.06 1.85
C HIS A 69 -1.09 2.09 0.78
N THR A 70 -0.90 2.59 -0.42
CA THR A 70 -0.40 1.80 -1.54
C THR A 70 0.77 2.47 -2.26
N HIS A 71 1.47 1.68 -3.05
CA HIS A 71 2.50 2.04 -4.01
C HIS A 71 2.17 1.35 -5.34
N MET A 72 1.12 1.82 -6.03
CA MET A 72 0.54 1.15 -7.20
C MET A 72 1.51 1.03 -8.36
N GLU A 73 2.37 2.03 -8.57
CA GLU A 73 3.44 1.95 -9.58
C GLU A 73 4.38 0.77 -9.28
N GLN A 74 4.86 0.65 -8.04
CA GLN A 74 5.75 -0.45 -7.65
C GLN A 74 5.03 -1.80 -7.75
N PHE A 75 3.78 -1.88 -7.30
CA PHE A 75 2.97 -3.08 -7.41
C PHE A 75 2.79 -3.50 -8.87
N GLY A 76 2.43 -2.57 -9.75
CA GLY A 76 2.28 -2.84 -11.18
C GLY A 76 3.58 -3.24 -11.87
N GLN A 77 4.72 -2.69 -11.44
CA GLN A 77 6.03 -3.12 -11.94
C GLN A 77 6.30 -4.61 -11.70
N HIS A 78 5.90 -5.14 -10.53
CA HIS A 78 6.01 -6.59 -10.25
C HIS A 78 5.07 -7.45 -11.12
N LEU A 79 3.95 -6.88 -11.62
CA LEU A 79 3.01 -7.60 -12.49
C LEU A 79 3.43 -7.56 -13.97
N VAL A 80 4.05 -6.47 -14.39
CA VAL A 80 4.42 -6.21 -15.80
C VAL A 80 5.84 -6.69 -16.11
N HIS A 81 6.72 -6.77 -15.12
CA HIS A 81 8.12 -7.22 -15.25
C HIS A 81 8.36 -8.51 -14.48
N ALA A 82 9.60 -9.00 -14.45
CA ALA A 82 9.95 -10.20 -13.72
C ALA A 82 9.81 -9.99 -12.20
N ASP A 83 8.87 -10.67 -11.56
CA ASP A 83 8.73 -10.67 -10.10
C ASP A 83 9.78 -11.60 -9.48
N LEU A 84 10.75 -11.01 -8.79
CA LEU A 84 11.85 -11.71 -8.12
C LEU A 84 11.60 -11.86 -6.61
N SER A 85 10.46 -11.45 -6.10
CA SER A 85 10.17 -11.43 -4.65
C SER A 85 10.12 -12.82 -4.02
N THR A 86 9.83 -13.85 -4.83
CA THR A 86 9.78 -15.24 -4.38
C THR A 86 11.09 -16.01 -4.62
N ALA A 87 12.09 -15.39 -5.26
CA ALA A 87 13.36 -16.03 -5.55
C ALA A 87 14.15 -16.33 -4.26
N THR A 88 14.64 -17.56 -4.14
CA THR A 88 15.43 -18.03 -2.99
C THR A 88 16.91 -18.20 -3.34
N SER A 89 17.29 -17.90 -4.57
CA SER A 89 18.65 -18.03 -5.07
C SER A 89 18.89 -17.17 -6.32
N VAL A 90 20.18 -16.95 -6.64
CA VAL A 90 20.59 -16.37 -7.94
C VAL A 90 20.01 -17.15 -9.11
N ALA A 91 19.94 -18.48 -9.01
CA ALA A 91 19.43 -19.33 -10.09
C ALA A 91 17.94 -19.07 -10.36
N ASP A 92 17.14 -18.91 -9.30
CA ASP A 92 15.71 -18.60 -9.42
C ASP A 92 15.52 -17.23 -10.09
N CYS A 93 16.28 -16.21 -9.67
CA CYS A 93 16.23 -14.90 -10.31
C CYS A 93 16.54 -14.96 -11.81
N LEU A 94 17.59 -15.71 -12.19
CA LEU A 94 17.97 -15.86 -13.61
C LEU A 94 16.94 -16.64 -14.42
N GLU A 95 16.29 -17.64 -13.83
CA GLU A 95 15.21 -18.39 -14.46
C GLU A 95 14.00 -17.50 -14.72
N THR A 96 13.56 -16.73 -13.71
CA THR A 96 12.43 -15.81 -13.81
C THR A 96 12.69 -14.71 -14.84
N LEU A 97 13.88 -14.07 -14.80
CA LEU A 97 14.28 -13.06 -15.77
C LEU A 97 14.34 -13.63 -17.21
N SER A 98 14.85 -14.88 -17.37
CA SER A 98 14.95 -15.52 -18.68
C SER A 98 13.56 -15.89 -19.23
N ALA A 99 12.64 -16.35 -18.39
CA ALA A 99 11.27 -16.63 -18.77
C ALA A 99 10.57 -15.32 -19.23
N HIS A 100 10.66 -14.27 -18.43
CA HIS A 100 10.10 -12.95 -18.80
C HIS A 100 10.70 -12.42 -20.11
N ALA A 101 12.01 -12.56 -20.32
CA ALA A 101 12.69 -12.13 -21.55
C ALA A 101 12.22 -12.90 -22.80
N ALA A 102 11.79 -14.15 -22.63
CA ALA A 102 11.27 -14.99 -23.72
C ALA A 102 9.79 -14.67 -24.01
N ASP A 103 9.00 -14.36 -22.98
CA ASP A 103 7.59 -13.99 -23.11
C ASP A 103 7.43 -12.59 -23.72
N GLU A 104 8.39 -11.67 -23.45
CA GLU A 104 8.40 -10.28 -23.90
C GLU A 104 9.61 -9.96 -24.79
N PRO A 105 9.69 -10.56 -26.02
CA PRO A 105 10.87 -10.43 -26.87
C PRO A 105 11.09 -9.03 -27.45
N GLU A 106 10.02 -8.22 -27.54
CA GLU A 106 10.06 -6.87 -28.12
C GLU A 106 10.42 -5.78 -27.09
N ARG A 107 10.42 -6.08 -25.79
CA ARG A 107 10.81 -5.11 -24.77
C ARG A 107 12.30 -4.80 -24.87
N GLU A 108 12.61 -3.51 -24.84
CA GLU A 108 13.99 -3.01 -24.93
C GLU A 108 14.82 -3.42 -23.70
N TRP A 109 14.23 -3.32 -22.51
CA TRP A 109 14.84 -3.68 -21.22
C TRP A 109 14.23 -4.96 -20.66
N ILE A 110 15.05 -5.78 -20.02
CA ILE A 110 14.62 -6.90 -19.20
C ILE A 110 14.76 -6.48 -17.75
N LEU A 111 13.64 -6.21 -17.11
CA LEU A 111 13.59 -5.71 -15.74
C LEU A 111 13.06 -6.77 -14.78
N GLY A 112 13.64 -6.82 -13.59
CA GLY A 112 13.12 -7.65 -12.51
C GLY A 112 13.20 -6.89 -11.18
N PHE A 113 12.22 -7.10 -10.31
CA PHE A 113 12.07 -6.37 -9.06
C PHE A 113 11.88 -7.31 -7.88
N GLY A 114 12.40 -6.93 -6.71
CA GLY A 114 11.99 -7.47 -5.43
C GLY A 114 12.84 -8.61 -4.87
N TYR A 115 14.00 -8.98 -5.47
CA TYR A 115 14.84 -10.00 -4.83
C TYR A 115 15.39 -9.52 -3.48
N ASP A 116 15.52 -10.46 -2.52
CA ASP A 116 16.14 -10.22 -1.22
C ASP A 116 17.13 -11.34 -0.88
N GLU A 117 18.40 -11.11 -1.21
CA GLU A 117 19.46 -12.07 -0.93
C GLU A 117 19.73 -12.27 0.56
N SER A 118 19.26 -11.37 1.43
CA SER A 118 19.44 -11.50 2.87
C SER A 118 18.64 -12.65 3.48
N GLU A 119 17.60 -13.10 2.78
CA GLU A 119 16.79 -14.28 3.16
C GLU A 119 17.32 -15.59 2.57
N TRP A 120 18.35 -15.54 1.71
CA TRP A 120 18.94 -16.73 1.11
C TRP A 120 19.89 -17.45 2.07
N GLU A 121 20.28 -18.69 1.74
CA GLU A 121 21.31 -19.38 2.53
C GLU A 121 22.58 -18.52 2.66
N ALA A 122 23.11 -18.36 3.86
CA ALA A 122 24.22 -17.45 4.19
C ALA A 122 25.47 -17.62 3.29
N SER A 123 25.71 -18.82 2.76
CA SER A 123 26.80 -19.10 1.80
C SER A 123 26.57 -18.52 0.40
N ARG A 124 25.36 -18.03 0.11
CA ARG A 124 24.90 -17.56 -1.21
C ARG A 124 24.27 -16.16 -1.16
N SER A 125 24.22 -15.57 0.02
CA SER A 125 23.65 -14.24 0.27
C SER A 125 24.55 -13.16 -0.34
N ARG A 126 24.24 -12.75 -1.57
CA ARG A 126 24.89 -11.63 -2.27
C ARG A 126 24.06 -11.17 -3.45
N PRO A 127 24.17 -9.89 -3.89
CA PRO A 127 23.57 -9.41 -5.11
C PRO A 127 24.02 -10.20 -6.36
N LEU A 128 23.20 -10.15 -7.42
CA LEU A 128 23.54 -10.71 -8.72
C LEU A 128 24.68 -9.92 -9.37
N THR A 129 25.53 -10.62 -10.13
CA THR A 129 26.64 -9.99 -10.84
C THR A 129 26.33 -9.80 -12.33
N SER A 130 27.08 -8.89 -12.99
CA SER A 130 26.97 -8.67 -14.43
C SER A 130 27.12 -9.97 -15.24
N ALA A 131 28.12 -10.78 -14.93
CA ALA A 131 28.36 -12.04 -15.63
C ALA A 131 27.25 -13.09 -15.45
N GLU A 132 26.47 -13.01 -14.37
CA GLU A 132 25.28 -13.83 -14.18
C GLU A 132 24.13 -13.33 -15.03
N LEU A 133 23.88 -12.02 -15.03
CA LEU A 133 22.83 -11.39 -15.81
C LEU A 133 23.11 -11.42 -17.33
N ASP A 134 24.37 -11.45 -17.78
CA ASP A 134 24.75 -11.70 -19.17
C ASP A 134 24.23 -13.04 -19.69
N ARG A 135 23.99 -14.02 -18.80
CA ARG A 135 23.38 -15.32 -19.16
C ARG A 135 21.90 -15.21 -19.53
N VAL A 136 21.21 -14.16 -19.07
CA VAL A 136 19.83 -13.85 -19.46
C VAL A 136 19.82 -13.23 -20.85
N SER A 137 20.68 -12.22 -21.10
CA SER A 137 20.86 -11.61 -22.40
C SER A 137 22.22 -10.93 -22.54
N GLU A 138 22.92 -11.19 -23.66
CA GLU A 138 24.12 -10.45 -24.08
C GLU A 138 23.81 -9.30 -25.04
N GLU A 139 22.54 -9.16 -25.48
CA GLU A 139 22.12 -8.19 -26.49
C GLU A 139 21.22 -7.08 -25.92
N ARG A 140 20.35 -7.45 -24.94
CA ARG A 140 19.44 -6.51 -24.27
C ARG A 140 19.96 -6.15 -22.88
N PRO A 141 19.75 -4.90 -22.43
CA PRO A 141 20.07 -4.53 -21.06
C PRO A 141 19.17 -5.30 -20.07
N VAL A 142 19.77 -5.85 -19.01
CA VAL A 142 19.11 -6.59 -17.94
C VAL A 142 19.39 -5.88 -16.61
N VAL A 143 18.35 -5.61 -15.85
CA VAL A 143 18.44 -5.00 -14.51
C VAL A 143 17.59 -5.79 -13.53
N ALA A 144 18.17 -6.15 -12.38
CA ALA A 144 17.46 -6.70 -11.24
C ALA A 144 17.55 -5.71 -10.07
N MET A 145 16.40 -5.21 -9.60
CA MET A 145 16.30 -4.31 -8.46
C MET A 145 16.06 -5.11 -7.17
N ARG A 146 16.81 -4.79 -6.13
CA ARG A 146 16.60 -5.33 -4.80
C ARG A 146 15.29 -4.80 -4.19
N VAL A 147 14.72 -5.54 -3.24
CA VAL A 147 13.46 -5.21 -2.56
C VAL A 147 13.46 -3.82 -1.91
N ASP A 148 14.60 -3.35 -1.42
CA ASP A 148 14.76 -2.03 -0.79
C ASP A 148 15.00 -0.88 -1.79
N LEU A 149 15.20 -1.19 -3.07
CA LEU A 149 15.51 -0.26 -4.15
C LEU A 149 16.84 0.52 -4.00
N HIS A 150 17.67 0.19 -3.00
CA HIS A 150 18.99 0.77 -2.77
C HIS A 150 20.11 -0.02 -3.46
N THR A 151 19.79 -1.13 -4.09
CA THR A 151 20.74 -1.94 -4.84
C THR A 151 20.13 -2.36 -6.17
N ALA A 152 20.88 -2.15 -7.25
CA ALA A 152 20.58 -2.63 -8.60
C ALA A 152 21.71 -3.52 -9.11
N SER A 153 21.37 -4.63 -9.75
CA SER A 153 22.30 -5.49 -10.46
C SER A 153 22.09 -5.35 -11.96
N LEU A 154 23.16 -5.09 -12.72
CA LEU A 154 23.13 -4.76 -14.13
C LEU A 154 24.01 -5.73 -14.93
N ASN A 155 23.55 -6.17 -16.12
CA ASN A 155 24.41 -6.88 -17.05
C ASN A 155 25.40 -5.92 -17.76
N ALA A 156 26.29 -6.44 -18.60
CA ALA A 156 27.30 -5.63 -19.30
C ALA A 156 26.65 -4.59 -20.22
N VAL A 157 25.57 -4.93 -20.90
CA VAL A 157 24.84 -4.02 -21.81
C VAL A 157 24.20 -2.85 -21.02
N ALA A 158 23.58 -3.12 -19.89
CA ALA A 158 23.01 -2.09 -19.04
C ALA A 158 24.08 -1.18 -18.44
N LEU A 159 25.21 -1.73 -17.96
CA LEU A 159 26.35 -0.96 -17.47
C LEU A 159 26.92 -0.02 -18.54
N GLU A 160 27.09 -0.50 -19.78
CA GLU A 160 27.59 0.31 -20.88
C GLU A 160 26.61 1.43 -21.23
N ARG A 161 25.30 1.12 -21.25
CA ARG A 161 24.25 2.10 -21.58
C ARG A 161 24.13 3.22 -20.56
N LEU A 162 24.33 2.92 -19.28
CA LEU A 162 24.19 3.87 -18.15
C LEU A 162 25.53 4.45 -17.69
N ALA A 163 26.65 4.15 -18.35
CA ALA A 163 27.99 4.46 -17.88
C ALA A 163 28.23 5.94 -17.52
N ASP A 164 27.60 6.86 -18.27
CA ASP A 164 27.77 8.31 -18.09
C ASP A 164 26.94 8.84 -16.89
N ASP A 165 25.92 8.10 -16.43
CA ASP A 165 24.96 8.52 -15.41
C ASP A 165 25.25 7.89 -14.04
N LEU A 166 26.06 6.82 -14.01
CA LEU A 166 26.36 6.08 -12.78
C LEU A 166 27.54 6.64 -12.01
N PRO A 167 27.37 7.08 -10.74
CA PRO A 167 28.48 7.46 -9.86
C PRO A 167 29.46 6.29 -9.66
N ALA A 168 30.70 6.47 -10.10
CA ALA A 168 31.70 5.39 -10.06
C ALA A 168 32.10 4.97 -8.62
N SER A 169 31.84 5.83 -7.61
CA SER A 169 32.03 5.53 -6.19
C SER A 169 31.12 4.44 -5.69
N ASP A 170 29.89 4.36 -6.23
CA ASP A 170 28.81 3.51 -5.76
C ASP A 170 28.62 2.27 -6.64
N LEU A 171 29.56 2.05 -7.56
CA LEU A 171 29.68 0.80 -8.30
C LEU A 171 30.63 -0.16 -7.57
N ARG A 172 30.13 -1.31 -7.17
CA ARG A 172 30.93 -2.36 -6.57
C ARG A 172 31.96 -2.90 -7.57
N ARG A 173 33.22 -3.12 -7.11
CA ARG A 173 34.34 -3.55 -7.96
C ARG A 173 35.01 -4.82 -7.41
N SER A 174 35.47 -5.65 -8.33
CA SER A 174 36.33 -6.79 -8.01
C SER A 174 37.53 -6.81 -8.97
N GLY A 175 38.74 -6.81 -8.43
CA GLY A 175 39.97 -6.73 -9.25
C GLY A 175 40.12 -5.42 -10.06
N GLY A 176 39.39 -4.37 -9.69
CA GLY A 176 39.37 -3.09 -10.39
C GLY A 176 38.24 -2.93 -11.42
N GLU A 177 37.59 -4.02 -11.83
CA GLU A 177 36.47 -4.02 -12.78
C GLU A 177 35.11 -3.91 -12.05
N PRO A 178 34.08 -3.22 -12.60
CA PRO A 178 32.74 -3.23 -12.06
C PRO A 178 32.14 -4.64 -12.01
N THR A 179 31.47 -4.96 -10.91
CA THR A 179 30.80 -6.27 -10.75
C THR A 179 29.40 -6.31 -11.34
N GLY A 180 28.86 -5.16 -11.76
CA GLY A 180 27.47 -4.99 -12.14
C GLY A 180 26.56 -4.54 -11.00
N VAL A 181 27.07 -4.46 -9.78
CA VAL A 181 26.28 -4.05 -8.61
C VAL A 181 26.44 -2.54 -8.37
N ALA A 182 25.33 -1.82 -8.51
CA ALA A 182 25.17 -0.40 -8.21
C ALA A 182 24.45 -0.27 -6.86
N VAL A 183 24.94 0.60 -5.99
CA VAL A 183 24.36 0.86 -4.66
C VAL A 183 24.07 2.35 -4.50
N GLU A 184 23.21 2.71 -3.56
CA GLU A 184 22.86 4.08 -3.17
C GLU A 184 22.61 5.02 -4.36
N ASP A 185 23.44 6.07 -4.53
CA ASP A 185 23.28 7.07 -5.60
C ASP A 185 23.36 6.45 -7.01
N ALA A 186 24.14 5.38 -7.19
CA ALA A 186 24.16 4.65 -8.45
C ALA A 186 22.87 3.86 -8.69
N ALA A 187 22.29 3.24 -7.67
CA ALA A 187 21.00 2.56 -7.78
C ALA A 187 19.86 3.57 -8.04
N GLU A 188 19.91 4.74 -7.40
CA GLU A 188 18.98 5.84 -7.67
C GLU A 188 19.08 6.35 -9.11
N ALA A 189 20.31 6.46 -9.65
CA ALA A 189 20.52 6.82 -11.05
C ALA A 189 19.93 5.78 -12.00
N VAL A 190 20.10 4.48 -11.72
CA VAL A 190 19.45 3.39 -12.47
C VAL A 190 17.94 3.57 -12.46
N ARG A 191 17.32 3.74 -11.30
CA ARG A 191 15.86 3.92 -11.17
C ARG A 191 15.37 5.12 -11.98
N ARG A 192 16.10 6.24 -11.93
CA ARG A 192 15.74 7.45 -12.67
C ARG A 192 15.74 7.22 -14.18
N GLU A 193 16.72 6.49 -14.70
CA GLU A 193 16.78 6.14 -16.13
C GLU A 193 15.72 5.11 -16.53
N LEU A 194 15.32 4.25 -15.59
CA LEU A 194 14.25 3.27 -15.78
C LEU A 194 12.85 3.81 -15.45
N THR A 195 12.74 5.12 -15.13
CA THR A 195 11.42 5.71 -14.88
C THR A 195 10.54 5.55 -16.11
N ALA A 196 9.43 4.83 -15.93
CA ALA A 196 8.50 4.53 -17.00
C ALA A 196 7.98 5.78 -17.70
N GLY A 197 7.99 5.77 -19.02
CA GLY A 197 7.33 6.77 -19.83
C GLY A 197 5.80 6.67 -19.66
N ARG A 198 5.06 7.64 -20.24
CA ARG A 198 3.59 7.71 -20.07
C ARG A 198 2.87 6.44 -20.57
N GLU A 199 3.32 5.83 -21.64
CA GLU A 199 2.71 4.63 -22.23
C GLU A 199 2.97 3.40 -21.38
N GLU A 200 4.21 3.18 -20.97
CA GLU A 200 4.59 2.10 -20.06
C GLU A 200 3.95 2.26 -18.68
N MET A 201 3.91 3.49 -18.14
CA MET A 201 3.20 3.76 -16.89
C MET A 201 1.72 3.42 -16.98
N ARG A 202 1.07 3.63 -18.12
CA ARG A 202 -0.32 3.23 -18.33
C ARG A 202 -0.46 1.71 -18.27
N GLU A 203 0.45 0.94 -18.87
CA GLU A 203 0.48 -0.51 -18.77
C GLU A 203 0.65 -0.96 -17.31
N VAL A 204 1.61 -0.38 -16.60
CA VAL A 204 1.89 -0.68 -15.19
C VAL A 204 0.67 -0.40 -14.30
N LEU A 205 0.05 0.77 -14.44
CA LEU A 205 -1.11 1.14 -13.63
C LEU A 205 -2.38 0.38 -14.02
N ALA A 206 -2.55 0.01 -15.29
CA ALA A 206 -3.65 -0.84 -15.73
C ALA A 206 -3.55 -2.22 -15.06
N ALA A 207 -2.39 -2.88 -15.16
CA ALA A 207 -2.16 -4.16 -14.49
C ALA A 207 -2.38 -4.07 -12.96
N ALA A 208 -1.86 -3.02 -12.33
CA ALA A 208 -2.02 -2.82 -10.89
C ALA A 208 -3.50 -2.62 -10.48
N THR A 209 -4.25 -1.81 -11.23
CA THR A 209 -5.65 -1.51 -10.90
C THR A 209 -6.59 -2.67 -11.24
N GLU A 210 -6.34 -3.41 -12.33
CA GLU A 210 -7.04 -4.64 -12.66
C GLU A 210 -6.82 -5.69 -11.56
N ARG A 211 -5.58 -5.89 -11.13
CA ARG A 211 -5.29 -6.83 -10.03
C ARG A 211 -5.91 -6.39 -8.69
N ALA A 212 -5.95 -5.10 -8.40
CA ALA A 212 -6.55 -4.57 -7.18
C ALA A 212 -8.06 -4.87 -7.10
N VAL A 213 -8.80 -4.72 -8.21
CA VAL A 213 -10.24 -5.03 -8.22
C VAL A 213 -10.53 -6.52 -8.10
N GLU A 214 -9.63 -7.41 -8.51
CA GLU A 214 -9.71 -8.85 -8.24
C GLU A 214 -9.66 -9.16 -6.73
N PHE A 215 -9.00 -8.31 -5.93
CA PHE A 215 -8.98 -8.37 -4.47
C PHE A 215 -10.12 -7.59 -3.79
N GLY A 216 -11.12 -7.12 -4.54
CA GLY A 216 -12.24 -6.36 -3.99
C GLY A 216 -11.93 -4.91 -3.63
N VAL A 217 -10.78 -4.39 -4.07
CA VAL A 217 -10.37 -3.00 -3.82
C VAL A 217 -11.08 -2.07 -4.79
N THR A 218 -11.84 -1.13 -4.25
CA THR A 218 -12.58 -0.11 -5.01
C THR A 218 -11.97 1.27 -4.91
N GLY A 219 -11.02 1.45 -3.99
CA GLY A 219 -10.31 2.70 -3.81
C GLY A 219 -8.92 2.52 -3.20
N VAL A 220 -7.99 3.36 -3.62
CA VAL A 220 -6.60 3.35 -3.11
C VAL A 220 -6.13 4.77 -2.75
N HIS A 221 -5.29 4.87 -1.71
CA HIS A 221 -4.51 6.06 -1.42
C HIS A 221 -3.06 5.79 -1.84
N ASP A 222 -2.72 6.20 -3.05
CA ASP A 222 -1.43 5.89 -3.68
C ASP A 222 -0.36 6.94 -3.38
N LYS A 223 0.80 6.49 -2.90
CA LYS A 223 1.95 7.32 -2.52
C LYS A 223 2.86 7.53 -3.72
N VAL A 224 2.82 8.72 -4.33
CA VAL A 224 3.50 8.98 -5.61
C VAL A 224 4.67 9.94 -5.44
N ARG A 225 5.85 9.55 -5.93
CA ARG A 225 7.08 10.35 -5.92
C ARG A 225 7.74 10.36 -7.30
N GLY A 226 8.00 11.56 -7.84
CA GLY A 226 8.84 11.74 -9.04
C GLY A 226 8.36 11.00 -10.29
N SER A 227 7.05 10.74 -10.43
CA SER A 227 6.46 9.86 -11.42
C SER A 227 5.44 10.58 -12.30
N VAL A 228 5.18 10.05 -13.50
CA VAL A 228 4.10 10.49 -14.40
C VAL A 228 2.75 9.86 -14.04
N ALA A 229 2.70 8.96 -13.06
CA ALA A 229 1.48 8.26 -12.61
C ALA A 229 0.29 9.20 -12.36
N PRO A 230 0.44 10.40 -11.70
CA PRO A 230 -0.68 11.30 -11.48
C PRO A 230 -1.36 11.79 -12.76
N ARG A 231 -0.60 11.92 -13.84
CA ARG A 231 -1.13 12.28 -15.15
C ARG A 231 -1.83 11.09 -15.79
N VAL A 232 -1.19 9.92 -15.72
CA VAL A 232 -1.72 8.69 -16.33
C VAL A 232 -3.05 8.28 -15.67
N TYR A 233 -3.19 8.36 -14.36
CA TYR A 233 -4.47 8.14 -13.68
C TYR A 233 -5.59 9.05 -14.20
N ARG A 234 -5.28 10.34 -14.43
CA ARG A 234 -6.29 11.28 -14.96
C ARG A 234 -6.64 10.98 -16.41
N ASP A 235 -5.66 10.55 -17.21
CA ASP A 235 -5.89 10.11 -18.59
C ASP A 235 -6.76 8.84 -18.62
N MET A 236 -6.44 7.81 -17.81
CA MET A 236 -7.24 6.58 -17.68
C MET A 236 -8.67 6.88 -17.21
N ALA A 237 -8.82 7.78 -16.24
CA ALA A 237 -10.15 8.18 -15.77
C ALA A 237 -10.96 8.92 -16.85
N ALA A 238 -10.30 9.77 -17.67
CA ALA A 238 -10.95 10.49 -18.76
C ALA A 238 -11.35 9.55 -19.91
N ASP A 239 -10.56 8.50 -20.16
CA ASP A 239 -10.83 7.48 -21.17
C ASP A 239 -11.86 6.44 -20.71
N GLY A 240 -12.19 6.38 -19.40
CA GLY A 240 -13.09 5.39 -18.81
C GLY A 240 -12.43 4.06 -18.46
N ASP A 241 -11.10 4.00 -18.48
CA ASP A 241 -10.30 2.78 -18.28
C ASP A 241 -9.80 2.62 -16.83
N LEU A 242 -10.14 3.54 -15.91
CA LEU A 242 -9.76 3.43 -14.50
C LEU A 242 -10.86 2.71 -13.70
N PRO A 243 -10.65 1.44 -13.30
CA PRO A 243 -11.71 0.64 -12.69
C PRO A 243 -12.01 1.00 -11.23
N LEU A 244 -11.10 1.70 -10.54
CA LEU A 244 -11.21 2.05 -9.13
C LEU A 244 -10.98 3.55 -8.87
N ARG A 245 -11.15 3.97 -7.61
CA ARG A 245 -10.90 5.36 -7.21
C ARG A 245 -9.47 5.51 -6.71
N VAL A 246 -8.81 6.60 -7.11
CA VAL A 246 -7.45 6.91 -6.72
C VAL A 246 -7.40 8.23 -5.97
N ARG A 247 -6.86 8.21 -4.78
CA ARG A 247 -6.44 9.37 -4.03
C ARG A 247 -4.92 9.43 -4.07
N ILE A 248 -4.37 10.46 -4.71
CA ILE A 248 -2.92 10.60 -4.93
C ILE A 248 -2.34 11.36 -3.75
N ASP A 249 -1.58 10.67 -2.90
CA ASP A 249 -0.78 11.28 -1.85
C ASP A 249 0.59 11.62 -2.44
N TYR A 250 0.81 12.91 -2.65
CA TYR A 250 2.03 13.40 -3.27
C TYR A 250 3.17 13.51 -2.27
N TRP A 251 4.33 13.06 -2.68
CA TRP A 251 5.54 13.28 -1.88
C TRP A 251 5.82 14.75 -1.63
N SER A 252 6.43 15.08 -0.49
CA SER A 252 6.73 16.46 -0.07
C SER A 252 7.55 17.25 -1.09
N ASP A 253 8.34 16.60 -1.92
CA ASP A 253 9.11 17.20 -3.02
C ASP A 253 8.21 17.92 -4.03
N HIS A 254 6.92 17.56 -4.11
CA HIS A 254 5.93 18.16 -5.01
C HIS A 254 5.14 19.32 -4.40
N LEU A 255 5.32 19.62 -3.10
CA LEU A 255 4.49 20.60 -2.39
C LEU A 255 4.50 21.97 -3.08
N GLU A 256 5.67 22.48 -3.45
CA GLU A 256 5.80 23.79 -4.12
C GLU A 256 5.03 23.83 -5.46
N ALA A 257 5.13 22.78 -6.26
CA ALA A 257 4.42 22.68 -7.53
C ALA A 257 2.89 22.61 -7.34
N LEU A 258 2.44 21.89 -6.30
CA LEU A 258 1.01 21.78 -5.98
C LEU A 258 0.44 23.13 -5.49
N GLU A 259 1.20 23.86 -4.67
CA GLU A 259 0.86 25.23 -4.25
C GLU A 259 0.76 26.17 -5.45
N GLU A 260 1.75 26.13 -6.37
CA GLU A 260 1.78 26.96 -7.56
C GLU A 260 0.54 26.75 -8.45
N VAL A 261 0.12 25.48 -8.65
CA VAL A 261 -1.05 25.15 -9.48
C VAL A 261 -2.38 25.12 -8.71
N GLY A 262 -2.36 25.31 -7.38
CA GLY A 262 -3.55 25.38 -6.54
C GLY A 262 -4.30 24.06 -6.38
N LEU A 263 -3.60 22.92 -6.39
CA LEU A 263 -4.17 21.58 -6.19
C LEU A 263 -4.12 21.17 -4.71
N ALA A 264 -5.04 21.67 -3.91
CA ALA A 264 -5.18 21.28 -2.51
C ALA A 264 -5.84 19.88 -2.33
N THR A 265 -5.77 19.35 -1.11
CA THR A 265 -6.46 18.11 -0.72
C THR A 265 -7.94 18.15 -1.14
N ASN A 266 -8.44 17.05 -1.68
CA ASN A 266 -9.76 16.85 -2.28
C ASN A 266 -10.00 17.50 -3.65
N ALA A 267 -9.03 18.22 -4.22
CA ALA A 267 -9.14 18.70 -5.60
C ALA A 267 -9.11 17.52 -6.59
N GLY A 268 -9.94 17.57 -7.62
CA GLY A 268 -9.99 16.54 -8.67
C GLY A 268 -11.38 16.12 -9.06
N SER A 269 -11.51 14.91 -9.60
CA SER A 269 -12.76 14.28 -10.02
C SER A 269 -13.24 13.25 -8.98
N ASP A 270 -14.37 12.59 -9.26
CA ASP A 270 -14.84 11.47 -8.44
C ASP A 270 -13.92 10.25 -8.49
N ARG A 271 -13.18 10.06 -9.59
CA ARG A 271 -12.27 8.93 -9.79
C ARG A 271 -10.84 9.22 -9.34
N VAL A 272 -10.34 10.46 -9.51
CA VAL A 272 -8.97 10.82 -9.18
C VAL A 272 -8.96 12.12 -8.38
N ARG A 273 -8.48 12.05 -7.13
CA ARG A 273 -8.38 13.21 -6.22
C ARG A 273 -6.96 13.42 -5.73
N THR A 274 -6.63 14.66 -5.46
CA THR A 274 -5.45 15.02 -4.68
C THR A 274 -5.68 14.63 -3.23
N GLY A 275 -4.80 13.82 -2.69
CA GLY A 275 -4.80 13.36 -1.31
C GLY A 275 -3.95 14.23 -0.39
N ALA A 276 -3.08 13.58 0.38
CA ALA A 276 -2.19 14.18 1.36
C ALA A 276 -0.83 14.56 0.77
N ILE A 277 -0.06 15.33 1.54
CA ILE A 277 1.39 15.46 1.36
C ILE A 277 2.06 14.36 2.18
N LYS A 278 2.80 13.48 1.50
CA LYS A 278 3.54 12.36 2.10
C LYS A 278 4.97 12.75 2.42
N SER A 279 5.42 12.40 3.63
CA SER A 279 6.83 12.48 4.01
C SER A 279 7.21 11.32 4.94
N PHE A 280 8.45 11.30 5.37
CA PHE A 280 9.03 10.33 6.29
C PHE A 280 9.58 11.02 7.53
N SER A 281 9.56 10.35 8.67
CA SER A 281 10.38 10.71 9.82
C SER A 281 11.55 9.75 9.99
N ASP A 282 11.32 8.45 9.83
CA ASP A 282 12.33 7.40 10.01
C ASP A 282 12.23 6.31 8.93
N GLY A 283 12.96 5.22 9.12
CA GLY A 283 12.94 4.04 8.24
C GLY A 283 12.16 2.87 8.84
N SER A 284 12.67 1.62 8.68
CA SER A 284 11.98 0.38 9.04
C SER A 284 12.71 -0.45 10.10
N PHE A 285 12.00 -1.38 10.77
CA PHE A 285 12.63 -2.34 11.67
C PHE A 285 13.54 -3.32 10.92
N GLY A 286 13.19 -3.70 9.71
CA GLY A 286 13.96 -4.64 8.90
C GLY A 286 15.40 -4.18 8.69
N SER A 287 15.58 -2.94 8.28
CA SER A 287 16.88 -2.32 8.03
C SER A 287 17.54 -1.69 9.28
N ARG A 288 16.93 -1.79 10.46
CA ARG A 288 17.33 -1.11 11.71
C ARG A 288 17.39 0.43 11.57
N THR A 289 16.56 1.00 10.73
CA THR A 289 16.51 2.45 10.47
C THR A 289 15.31 3.14 11.09
N ALA A 290 14.30 2.39 11.59
CA ALA A 290 13.23 2.97 12.39
C ALA A 290 13.81 3.59 13.68
N ARG A 291 13.43 4.85 13.98
CA ARG A 291 14.02 5.62 15.09
C ARG A 291 13.39 5.28 16.43
N LEU A 292 14.16 4.63 17.30
CA LEU A 292 13.74 4.13 18.60
C LEU A 292 14.26 4.99 19.76
N ARG A 293 13.54 4.97 20.88
CA ARG A 293 14.02 5.54 22.16
C ARG A 293 15.10 4.67 22.81
N GLU A 294 15.00 3.36 22.63
CA GLU A 294 15.97 2.38 23.14
C GLU A 294 16.67 1.65 21.98
N PRO A 295 17.93 1.20 22.15
CA PRO A 295 18.64 0.48 21.09
C PRO A 295 17.88 -0.76 20.58
N TYR A 296 18.16 -1.16 19.34
CA TYR A 296 17.75 -2.45 18.81
C TYR A 296 18.25 -3.59 19.67
N ALA A 297 17.47 -4.67 19.80
CA ALA A 297 17.84 -5.80 20.68
C ALA A 297 19.06 -6.57 20.18
N ASP A 298 19.30 -6.56 18.88
CA ASP A 298 20.40 -7.24 18.20
C ASP A 298 21.58 -6.31 17.85
N ALA A 299 21.59 -5.09 18.37
CA ALA A 299 22.69 -4.12 18.16
C ALA A 299 24.02 -4.53 18.79
N SER A 300 24.01 -5.42 19.78
CA SER A 300 25.20 -5.84 20.53
C SER A 300 25.71 -7.25 20.21
N GLY A 301 25.28 -7.88 19.10
CA GLY A 301 25.69 -9.22 18.68
C GLY A 301 26.91 -9.22 17.75
N ASP A 302 27.71 -10.31 17.80
CA ASP A 302 28.88 -10.56 16.92
C ASP A 302 28.52 -10.69 15.41
N GLU A 303 27.24 -10.51 15.05
CA GLU A 303 26.72 -10.51 13.68
C GLU A 303 26.30 -9.08 13.23
N ALA A 304 27.06 -8.06 13.62
CA ALA A 304 26.93 -6.76 12.98
C ALA A 304 27.40 -6.91 11.52
N ASP A 305 26.45 -7.17 10.64
CA ASP A 305 26.69 -7.22 9.19
C ASP A 305 27.43 -5.96 8.76
N ALA A 306 28.58 -6.14 8.14
CA ALA A 306 29.51 -5.12 7.66
C ALA A 306 28.93 -4.28 6.48
N ALA A 307 27.61 -4.23 6.31
CA ALA A 307 26.92 -3.57 5.22
C ALA A 307 26.39 -2.15 5.58
N HIS A 308 26.38 -1.78 6.86
CA HIS A 308 25.99 -0.43 7.28
C HIS A 308 27.05 0.12 8.25
N GLU A 309 28.06 0.80 7.73
CA GLU A 309 28.82 1.77 8.51
C GLU A 309 27.90 2.95 8.81
N THR A 310 27.02 2.80 9.82
CA THR A 310 26.38 3.96 10.43
C THR A 310 27.44 4.73 11.20
N ASP A 311 27.39 6.04 11.09
CA ASP A 311 28.22 6.97 11.86
C ASP A 311 28.31 6.51 13.33
N GLU A 312 29.51 6.50 13.93
CA GLU A 312 29.81 5.90 15.22
C GLU A 312 28.76 6.17 16.30
N GLY A 313 27.91 5.18 16.62
CA GLY A 313 27.39 5.03 17.98
C GLY A 313 25.91 5.20 18.27
N ASP A 314 24.97 5.20 17.31
CA ASP A 314 23.56 5.23 17.67
C ASP A 314 22.76 4.00 17.16
N ASP A 315 22.78 2.92 17.96
CA ASP A 315 22.05 1.65 17.73
C ASP A 315 20.51 1.81 17.81
N ARG A 316 19.98 3.02 17.62
CA ARG A 316 18.55 3.36 17.75
C ARG A 316 17.88 3.70 16.43
N GLY A 317 18.51 3.49 15.30
CA GLY A 317 18.02 3.89 13.98
C GLY A 317 18.35 5.35 13.65
N GLN A 318 17.73 5.88 12.62
CA GLN A 318 18.08 7.18 12.05
C GLN A 318 16.85 8.02 11.69
N TRP A 319 17.02 9.32 11.58
CA TRP A 319 16.06 10.21 10.97
C TRP A 319 16.23 10.18 9.45
N VAL A 320 15.15 9.97 8.71
CA VAL A 320 15.12 10.15 7.25
C VAL A 320 14.91 11.63 6.93
N VAL A 321 14.01 12.28 7.69
CA VAL A 321 13.87 13.74 7.69
C VAL A 321 14.08 14.22 9.13
N ASP A 322 14.99 15.19 9.28
CA ASP A 322 15.25 15.80 10.59
C ASP A 322 13.96 16.39 11.20
N PRO A 323 13.70 16.23 12.51
CA PRO A 323 12.49 16.69 13.17
C PRO A 323 12.14 18.18 12.95
N GLU A 324 13.14 19.07 12.92
CA GLU A 324 12.91 20.50 12.67
C GLU A 324 12.42 20.74 11.24
N ASN A 325 13.00 20.03 10.26
CA ASN A 325 12.56 20.10 8.87
C ASN A 325 11.19 19.47 8.67
N LEU A 326 10.88 18.38 9.39
CA LEU A 326 9.57 17.74 9.37
C LEU A 326 8.48 18.68 9.93
N ALA A 327 8.76 19.33 11.06
CA ALA A 327 7.83 20.29 11.66
C ALA A 327 7.56 21.48 10.72
N ALA A 328 8.59 22.02 10.08
CA ALA A 328 8.45 23.10 9.10
C ALA A 328 7.64 22.67 7.86
N LEU A 329 7.83 21.44 7.38
CA LEU A 329 7.05 20.86 6.29
C LEU A 329 5.56 20.74 6.66
N VAL A 330 5.28 20.20 7.85
CA VAL A 330 3.91 20.03 8.37
C VAL A 330 3.21 21.38 8.48
N GLU A 331 3.85 22.39 9.08
CA GLU A 331 3.32 23.74 9.21
C GLU A 331 2.99 24.36 7.85
N ARG A 332 3.91 24.23 6.87
CA ARG A 332 3.72 24.74 5.51
C ARG A 332 2.56 24.06 4.79
N ALA A 333 2.52 22.71 4.83
CA ALA A 333 1.51 21.94 4.12
C ALA A 333 0.11 22.15 4.73
N ASP A 334 -0.03 22.15 6.08
CA ASP A 334 -1.29 22.46 6.75
C ASP A 334 -1.74 23.90 6.45
N GLY A 335 -0.83 24.87 6.55
CA GLY A 335 -1.10 26.27 6.24
C GLY A 335 -1.56 26.51 4.80
N SER A 336 -1.16 25.65 3.86
CA SER A 336 -1.58 25.66 2.46
C SER A 336 -2.82 24.81 2.17
N GLY A 337 -3.42 24.20 3.20
CA GLY A 337 -4.71 23.50 3.09
C GLY A 337 -4.58 22.02 2.76
N TYR A 338 -3.40 21.43 2.92
CA TYR A 338 -3.20 20.00 2.67
C TYR A 338 -3.40 19.17 3.94
N GLN A 339 -3.97 17.97 3.76
CA GLN A 339 -3.75 16.85 4.68
C GLN A 339 -2.28 16.45 4.60
N VAL A 340 -1.71 16.00 5.73
CA VAL A 340 -0.34 15.48 5.78
C VAL A 340 -0.38 14.02 6.22
N CYS A 341 0.41 13.15 5.61
CA CYS A 341 0.60 11.77 6.01
C CYS A 341 2.09 11.46 6.15
N ILE A 342 2.49 11.11 7.37
CA ILE A 342 3.91 10.94 7.72
C ILE A 342 4.18 9.49 8.11
N HIS A 343 5.14 8.87 7.43
CA HIS A 343 5.70 7.59 7.83
C HIS A 343 6.43 7.73 9.17
N ALA A 344 6.01 6.99 10.18
CA ALA A 344 6.65 6.92 11.48
C ALA A 344 6.45 5.53 12.11
N ILE A 345 7.52 4.77 12.26
CA ILE A 345 7.53 3.38 12.74
C ILE A 345 8.05 3.29 14.18
N GLY A 346 9.19 3.87 14.45
CA GLY A 346 9.80 3.87 15.78
C GLY A 346 9.11 4.79 16.76
N ASP A 347 9.11 4.44 18.03
CA ASP A 347 8.46 5.21 19.10
C ASP A 347 9.04 6.62 19.29
N ALA A 348 10.31 6.84 18.94
CA ALA A 348 10.90 8.18 18.92
C ALA A 348 10.44 8.97 17.69
N ALA A 349 10.32 8.34 16.52
CA ALA A 349 9.83 8.97 15.30
C ALA A 349 8.35 9.35 15.41
N ILE A 350 7.54 8.47 15.99
CA ILE A 350 6.12 8.75 16.28
C ILE A 350 5.98 9.97 17.20
N GLU A 351 6.86 10.13 18.20
CA GLU A 351 6.83 11.28 19.12
C GLU A 351 7.01 12.62 18.40
N GLU A 352 8.06 12.71 17.57
CA GLU A 352 8.36 13.96 16.85
C GLU A 352 7.29 14.26 15.79
N THR A 353 6.82 13.21 15.10
CA THR A 353 5.73 13.32 14.11
C THR A 353 4.45 13.81 14.77
N LEU A 354 4.06 13.20 15.89
CA LEU A 354 2.87 13.57 16.65
C LEU A 354 2.96 15.02 17.13
N SER A 355 4.11 15.42 17.69
CA SER A 355 4.35 16.79 18.14
C SER A 355 4.22 17.81 17.01
N ALA A 356 4.72 17.47 15.80
CA ALA A 356 4.57 18.33 14.63
C ALA A 356 3.11 18.45 14.19
N LEU A 357 2.36 17.34 14.15
CA LEU A 357 0.94 17.33 13.74
C LEU A 357 0.03 18.04 14.77
N GLU A 358 0.29 17.89 16.07
CA GLU A 358 -0.44 18.58 17.15
C GLU A 358 -0.24 20.10 17.12
N SER A 359 0.87 20.58 16.57
CA SER A 359 1.15 22.01 16.44
C SER A 359 0.28 22.70 15.39
N THR A 360 -0.38 21.97 14.51
CA THR A 360 -1.29 22.52 13.50
C THR A 360 -2.59 23.05 14.13
N ALA A 361 -3.25 23.98 13.45
CA ALA A 361 -4.41 24.66 14.01
C ALA A 361 -5.65 23.77 14.15
N ASP A 362 -5.80 22.76 13.30
CA ASP A 362 -6.97 21.86 13.25
C ASP A 362 -6.56 20.47 12.71
N SER A 363 -5.71 19.76 13.46
CA SER A 363 -5.21 18.44 13.07
C SER A 363 -6.33 17.43 12.83
N GLY A 364 -7.39 17.45 13.64
CA GLY A 364 -8.55 16.58 13.52
C GLY A 364 -9.42 16.90 12.32
N GLY A 365 -9.71 18.17 12.04
CA GLY A 365 -10.47 18.58 10.86
C GLY A 365 -9.70 18.36 9.55
N ARG A 366 -8.37 18.45 9.61
CA ARG A 366 -7.49 18.09 8.50
C ARG A 366 -7.28 16.58 8.35
N ARG A 367 -7.67 15.77 9.35
CA ARG A 367 -7.48 14.31 9.37
C ARG A 367 -6.05 13.92 9.06
N HIS A 368 -5.07 14.65 9.63
CA HIS A 368 -3.66 14.32 9.46
C HIS A 368 -3.39 12.88 9.87
N ARG A 369 -2.40 12.24 9.25
CA ARG A 369 -2.18 10.81 9.39
C ARG A 369 -0.76 10.50 9.84
N ILE A 370 -0.65 9.51 10.73
CA ILE A 370 0.59 8.78 10.97
C ILE A 370 0.47 7.45 10.25
N GLU A 371 1.34 7.22 9.28
CA GLU A 371 1.45 5.97 8.54
C GLU A 371 2.28 4.99 9.38
N HIS A 372 1.87 3.74 9.39
CA HIS A 372 2.42 2.62 10.15
C HIS A 372 2.15 2.71 11.65
N ALA A 373 2.66 3.71 12.34
CA ALA A 373 2.50 3.88 13.79
C ALA A 373 2.80 2.61 14.61
N GLU A 374 3.77 1.79 14.13
CA GLU A 374 3.92 0.40 14.57
C GLU A 374 4.25 0.27 16.04
N LEU A 375 5.16 1.08 16.58
CA LEU A 375 5.59 1.01 17.98
C LEU A 375 5.04 2.18 18.83
N ALA A 376 3.84 2.66 18.54
CA ALA A 376 3.22 3.73 19.30
C ALA A 376 3.05 3.35 20.78
N THR A 377 3.42 4.24 21.70
CA THR A 377 3.21 4.06 23.15
C THR A 377 1.76 4.39 23.55
N ASP A 378 1.36 4.03 24.77
CA ASP A 378 -0.01 4.34 25.25
C ASP A 378 -0.28 5.85 25.29
N ASP A 379 0.68 6.65 25.76
CA ASP A 379 0.61 8.10 25.77
C ASP A 379 0.45 8.69 24.36
N GLN A 380 1.22 8.17 23.39
CA GLN A 380 1.13 8.61 21.99
C GLN A 380 -0.23 8.26 21.38
N ILE A 381 -0.77 7.07 21.66
CA ILE A 381 -2.09 6.66 21.19
C ILE A 381 -3.18 7.56 21.79
N GLU A 382 -3.11 7.90 23.08
CA GLU A 382 -4.05 8.80 23.73
C GLU A 382 -4.00 10.21 23.11
N ARG A 383 -2.82 10.75 22.87
CA ARG A 383 -2.62 12.03 22.20
C ARG A 383 -3.12 12.02 20.74
N MET A 384 -2.89 10.93 19.99
CA MET A 384 -3.47 10.78 18.65
C MET A 384 -5.00 10.89 18.68
N ALA A 385 -5.65 10.25 19.68
CA ALA A 385 -7.10 10.33 19.85
C ALA A 385 -7.56 11.76 20.19
N GLU A 386 -6.88 12.43 21.12
CA GLU A 386 -7.19 13.80 21.52
C GLU A 386 -7.03 14.81 20.38
N ALA A 387 -6.01 14.61 19.54
CA ALA A 387 -5.74 15.47 18.38
C ALA A 387 -6.55 15.08 17.13
N GLY A 388 -7.29 13.98 17.14
CA GLY A 388 -8.06 13.49 16.00
C GLY A 388 -7.19 13.03 14.81
N ILE A 389 -5.95 12.60 15.09
CA ILE A 389 -4.99 12.12 14.09
C ILE A 389 -5.37 10.70 13.70
N VAL A 390 -5.35 10.40 12.40
CA VAL A 390 -5.66 9.07 11.86
C VAL A 390 -4.44 8.16 11.97
N ALA A 391 -4.63 6.95 12.50
CA ALA A 391 -3.67 5.86 12.38
C ALA A 391 -3.93 5.09 11.09
N SER A 392 -2.97 5.12 10.15
CA SER A 392 -3.02 4.36 8.90
C SER A 392 -2.04 3.20 9.00
N MET A 393 -2.55 2.00 9.30
CA MET A 393 -1.72 0.87 9.74
C MET A 393 -1.79 -0.30 8.75
N GLN A 394 -0.77 -1.19 8.82
CA GLN A 394 -0.61 -2.32 7.90
C GLN A 394 -0.70 -3.66 8.66
N PRO A 395 -1.88 -4.32 8.67
CA PRO A 395 -2.01 -5.62 9.33
C PRO A 395 -1.11 -6.70 8.74
N ASN A 396 -0.79 -6.62 7.44
CA ASN A 396 0.08 -7.56 6.73
C ASN A 396 1.48 -7.66 7.36
N PHE A 397 1.93 -6.63 8.07
CA PHE A 397 3.23 -6.61 8.76
C PHE A 397 3.31 -7.56 9.95
N HIS A 398 2.17 -8.08 10.43
CA HIS A 398 2.17 -9.14 11.44
C HIS A 398 2.90 -10.42 10.99
N ARG A 399 3.07 -10.65 9.68
CA ARG A 399 3.89 -11.76 9.16
C ARG A 399 5.33 -11.76 9.68
N TRP A 400 5.85 -10.60 10.10
CA TRP A 400 7.20 -10.47 10.66
C TRP A 400 7.24 -10.53 12.19
N ALA A 401 6.06 -10.57 12.84
CA ALA A 401 5.94 -10.53 14.29
C ALA A 401 5.89 -11.91 14.98
N ASP A 402 6.20 -12.98 14.27
CA ASP A 402 6.28 -14.33 14.82
C ASP A 402 7.42 -14.49 15.83
N GLU A 403 7.31 -15.50 16.73
CA GLU A 403 8.36 -15.84 17.67
C GLU A 403 9.61 -16.31 16.90
N GLY A 404 10.75 -15.67 17.14
CA GLY A 404 11.98 -15.85 16.36
C GLY A 404 11.96 -15.19 14.99
N GLY A 405 10.89 -14.50 14.61
CA GLY A 405 10.77 -13.72 13.37
C GLY A 405 11.61 -12.45 13.37
N LEU A 406 11.45 -11.64 12.33
CA LEU A 406 12.23 -10.41 12.14
C LEU A 406 12.08 -9.45 13.33
N TYR A 407 10.84 -9.16 13.73
CA TYR A 407 10.57 -8.22 14.83
C TYR A 407 11.07 -8.75 16.18
N ASP A 408 11.02 -10.05 16.41
CA ASP A 408 11.56 -10.65 17.64
C ASP A 408 13.07 -10.47 17.75
N ARG A 409 13.79 -10.64 16.63
CA ARG A 409 15.24 -10.40 16.59
C ARG A 409 15.60 -8.91 16.76
N ARG A 410 14.91 -8.01 16.03
CA ARG A 410 15.19 -6.57 16.03
C ARG A 410 14.80 -5.86 17.33
N LEU A 411 13.64 -6.20 17.86
CA LEU A 411 13.02 -5.47 18.99
C LEU A 411 13.08 -6.22 20.31
N GLY A 412 13.25 -7.56 20.25
CA GLY A 412 13.03 -8.45 21.39
C GLY A 412 11.54 -8.66 21.67
N ARG A 413 11.22 -9.74 22.39
CA ARG A 413 9.86 -10.23 22.63
C ARG A 413 8.91 -9.16 23.18
N GLU A 414 9.38 -8.32 24.13
CA GLU A 414 8.51 -7.35 24.79
C GLU A 414 8.04 -6.27 23.81
N ARG A 415 8.94 -5.66 23.06
CA ARG A 415 8.61 -4.61 22.08
C ARG A 415 7.87 -5.19 20.87
N ARG A 416 8.22 -6.40 20.39
CA ARG A 416 7.47 -7.12 19.35
C ARG A 416 5.98 -7.24 19.72
N ASN A 417 5.67 -7.64 20.95
CA ASN A 417 4.28 -7.78 21.42
C ASN A 417 3.54 -6.43 21.56
N ARG A 418 4.25 -5.34 21.42
CA ARG A 418 3.71 -3.97 21.48
C ARG A 418 3.65 -3.29 20.11
N THR A 419 4.07 -3.95 19.03
CA THR A 419 3.87 -3.44 17.68
C THR A 419 2.42 -3.60 17.23
N ASN A 420 1.95 -2.73 16.34
CA ASN A 420 0.66 -2.88 15.65
C ASN A 420 -0.53 -3.15 16.57
N ARG A 421 -0.69 -2.33 17.62
CA ARG A 421 -1.73 -2.50 18.66
C ARG A 421 -3.09 -1.97 18.22
N PHE A 422 -3.67 -2.55 17.17
CA PHE A 422 -4.91 -2.08 16.54
C PHE A 422 -6.08 -1.97 17.53
N ARG A 423 -6.26 -2.97 18.42
CA ARG A 423 -7.29 -2.95 19.47
C ARG A 423 -7.10 -1.74 20.38
N ARG A 424 -5.89 -1.49 20.85
CA ARG A 424 -5.60 -0.38 21.75
C ARG A 424 -5.82 0.98 21.06
N VAL A 425 -5.46 1.08 19.78
CA VAL A 425 -5.70 2.28 18.94
C VAL A 425 -7.20 2.53 18.83
N LEU A 426 -7.99 1.50 18.49
CA LEU A 426 -9.44 1.61 18.35
C LEU A 426 -10.14 1.96 19.67
N GLU A 427 -9.75 1.31 20.79
CA GLU A 427 -10.32 1.56 22.12
C GLU A 427 -10.01 2.96 22.66
N ALA A 428 -8.90 3.56 22.27
CA ALA A 428 -8.59 4.95 22.58
C ALA A 428 -9.44 5.96 21.80
N GLY A 429 -10.16 5.50 20.76
CA GLY A 429 -10.96 6.37 19.89
C GLY A 429 -10.15 7.01 18.75
N VAL A 430 -8.95 6.52 18.47
CA VAL A 430 -8.16 6.96 17.30
C VAL A 430 -8.86 6.46 16.03
N PRO A 431 -9.12 7.32 15.03
CA PRO A 431 -9.60 6.87 13.74
C PRO A 431 -8.57 5.92 13.10
N LEU A 432 -9.01 4.68 12.81
CA LEU A 432 -8.16 3.61 12.27
C LEU A 432 -8.50 3.34 10.81
N ALA A 433 -7.51 3.41 9.94
CA ALA A 433 -7.58 2.98 8.55
C ALA A 433 -6.52 1.90 8.30
N PHE A 434 -6.85 0.92 7.46
CA PHE A 434 -5.90 -0.10 7.03
C PHE A 434 -5.45 0.13 5.59
N GLY A 435 -4.20 -0.21 5.32
CA GLY A 435 -3.59 -0.27 4.02
C GLY A 435 -2.61 -1.43 3.93
N SER A 436 -2.23 -1.82 2.74
CA SER A 436 -1.36 -2.98 2.50
C SER A 436 0.12 -2.60 2.42
N ASP A 437 0.41 -1.37 2.04
CA ASP A 437 1.74 -0.94 1.59
C ASP A 437 2.27 -1.78 0.38
N CYS A 438 1.32 -2.44 -0.34
CA CYS A 438 1.59 -3.41 -1.41
C CYS A 438 2.47 -4.61 -1.01
N MET A 439 2.40 -5.02 0.27
CA MET A 439 3.24 -6.07 0.86
C MET A 439 2.46 -7.24 1.50
N PRO A 440 1.66 -8.02 0.74
CA PRO A 440 1.07 -7.77 -0.58
C PRO A 440 -0.18 -6.89 -0.52
N LEU A 441 -0.68 -6.44 -1.67
CA LEU A 441 -1.98 -5.79 -1.79
C LEU A 441 -3.07 -6.88 -1.72
N ASP A 442 -3.56 -7.16 -0.51
CA ASP A 442 -4.60 -8.14 -0.23
C ASP A 442 -5.32 -7.77 1.08
N PRO A 443 -6.52 -7.13 0.98
CA PRO A 443 -7.28 -6.74 2.16
C PRO A 443 -7.74 -7.92 3.03
N LEU A 444 -8.09 -9.07 2.43
CA LEU A 444 -8.57 -10.23 3.19
C LEU A 444 -7.44 -10.89 3.98
N LEU A 445 -6.21 -10.92 3.44
CA LEU A 445 -5.02 -11.29 4.19
C LEU A 445 -4.80 -10.31 5.37
N GLY A 446 -4.95 -9.00 5.14
CA GLY A 446 -4.85 -8.00 6.20
C GLY A 446 -5.91 -8.20 7.30
N VAL A 447 -7.17 -8.47 6.92
CA VAL A 447 -8.23 -8.82 7.88
C VAL A 447 -7.86 -10.08 8.67
N HIS A 448 -7.36 -11.12 7.98
CA HIS A 448 -6.91 -12.35 8.63
C HIS A 448 -5.83 -12.08 9.69
N HIS A 449 -4.81 -11.31 9.36
CA HIS A 449 -3.75 -10.94 10.29
C HIS A 449 -4.25 -10.11 11.48
N ALA A 450 -5.14 -9.16 11.26
CA ALA A 450 -5.71 -8.34 12.33
C ALA A 450 -6.58 -9.16 13.30
N VAL A 451 -7.35 -10.13 12.79
CA VAL A 451 -8.24 -11.00 13.57
C VAL A 451 -7.44 -12.07 14.35
N ASN A 452 -6.35 -12.56 13.76
CA ASN A 452 -5.52 -13.62 14.35
C ASN A 452 -4.24 -13.10 15.03
N ALA A 453 -4.16 -11.78 15.24
CA ALA A 453 -3.00 -11.15 15.88
C ALA A 453 -2.67 -11.79 17.25
N PRO A 454 -1.37 -11.90 17.62
CA PRO A 454 -0.93 -12.74 18.73
C PRO A 454 -1.37 -12.24 20.11
N THR A 455 -1.56 -10.92 20.30
CA THR A 455 -1.94 -10.35 21.61
C THR A 455 -3.33 -9.71 21.58
N GLU A 456 -3.98 -9.58 22.73
CA GLU A 456 -5.29 -8.91 22.85
C GLU A 456 -5.22 -7.43 22.41
N ALA A 457 -4.12 -6.74 22.67
CA ALA A 457 -3.94 -5.34 22.29
C ALA A 457 -3.85 -5.13 20.75
N GLN A 458 -3.53 -6.19 20.04
CA GLN A 458 -3.41 -6.20 18.57
C GLN A 458 -4.68 -6.69 17.88
N ARG A 459 -5.43 -7.61 18.53
CA ARG A 459 -6.49 -8.41 17.90
C ARG A 459 -7.80 -7.63 17.74
N LEU A 460 -8.33 -7.58 16.53
CA LEU A 460 -9.65 -7.06 16.21
C LEU A 460 -10.69 -8.19 16.00
N SER A 461 -11.97 -7.85 16.07
CA SER A 461 -13.02 -8.67 15.49
C SER A 461 -13.03 -8.52 13.96
N VAL A 462 -13.65 -9.47 13.25
CA VAL A 462 -13.82 -9.43 11.79
C VAL A 462 -14.46 -8.11 11.35
N THR A 463 -15.56 -7.72 12.01
CA THR A 463 -16.28 -6.47 11.68
C THR A 463 -15.41 -5.22 11.84
N GLU A 464 -14.60 -5.15 12.90
CA GLU A 464 -13.70 -4.01 13.13
C GLU A 464 -12.57 -3.95 12.11
N ALA A 465 -11.99 -5.09 11.73
CA ALA A 465 -10.95 -5.17 10.71
C ALA A 465 -11.50 -4.79 9.31
N LEU A 466 -12.69 -5.28 8.95
CA LEU A 466 -13.38 -4.90 7.71
C LEU A 466 -13.71 -3.40 7.70
N ARG A 467 -14.18 -2.83 8.81
CA ARG A 467 -14.42 -1.38 8.92
C ARG A 467 -13.16 -0.55 8.72
N ALA A 468 -12.00 -1.03 9.14
CA ALA A 468 -10.74 -0.31 8.92
C ALA A 468 -10.33 -0.27 7.43
N TYR A 469 -10.66 -1.33 6.65
CA TYR A 469 -10.46 -1.36 5.20
C TYR A 469 -11.60 -0.73 4.37
N THR A 470 -12.69 -0.31 5.00
CA THR A 470 -13.82 0.30 4.31
C THR A 470 -14.08 1.71 4.84
N ARG A 471 -14.81 1.83 5.94
CA ARG A 471 -15.14 3.10 6.61
C ARG A 471 -13.90 3.87 7.04
N GLY A 472 -12.86 3.19 7.54
CA GLY A 472 -11.60 3.79 7.97
C GLY A 472 -10.84 4.43 6.81
N GLY A 473 -10.69 3.70 5.70
CA GLY A 473 -10.10 4.22 4.47
C GLY A 473 -10.89 5.40 3.90
N ALA A 474 -12.23 5.28 3.84
CA ALA A 474 -13.11 6.37 3.41
C ALA A 474 -12.94 7.62 4.30
N TYR A 475 -12.92 7.46 5.63
CA TYR A 475 -12.72 8.57 6.57
C TYR A 475 -11.36 9.23 6.37
N ALA A 476 -10.27 8.44 6.27
CA ALA A 476 -8.93 8.96 6.05
C ALA A 476 -8.82 9.76 4.75
N GLY A 477 -9.67 9.44 3.76
CA GLY A 477 -9.75 10.09 2.46
C GLY A 477 -10.83 11.16 2.32
N PHE A 478 -11.53 11.58 3.38
CA PHE A 478 -12.66 12.52 3.31
C PHE A 478 -13.82 12.08 2.40
N ASP A 479 -14.00 10.78 2.24
CA ASP A 479 -15.05 10.18 1.40
C ASP A 479 -16.12 9.42 2.22
N ASP A 480 -16.12 9.52 3.54
CA ASP A 480 -17.01 8.81 4.46
C ASP A 480 -18.49 9.22 4.37
N ASP A 481 -18.79 10.36 3.76
CA ASP A 481 -20.15 10.78 3.42
C ASP A 481 -20.74 10.02 2.22
N ARG A 482 -19.89 9.41 1.39
CA ARG A 482 -20.30 8.76 0.13
C ARG A 482 -19.78 7.33 -0.06
N LEU A 483 -18.82 6.87 0.72
CA LEU A 483 -18.16 5.54 0.62
C LEU A 483 -18.06 4.87 2.00
N GLY A 484 -17.57 3.64 2.01
CA GLY A 484 -17.12 2.91 3.19
C GLY A 484 -18.21 2.20 4.00
N THR A 485 -19.49 2.41 3.69
CA THR A 485 -20.65 1.68 4.23
C THR A 485 -21.69 1.45 3.13
N VAL A 486 -22.51 0.39 3.27
CA VAL A 486 -23.64 0.15 2.35
C VAL A 486 -24.87 0.86 2.92
N GLU A 487 -25.12 2.09 2.46
CA GLU A 487 -26.22 2.94 2.91
C GLU A 487 -26.89 3.62 1.72
N VAL A 488 -28.21 3.84 1.81
CA VAL A 488 -28.95 4.56 0.77
C VAL A 488 -28.42 5.97 0.59
N GLY A 489 -28.12 6.36 -0.66
CA GLY A 489 -27.54 7.64 -1.05
C GLY A 489 -26.03 7.63 -1.13
N LYS A 490 -25.36 6.55 -0.76
CA LYS A 490 -23.92 6.35 -1.00
C LYS A 490 -23.66 5.70 -2.35
N ARG A 491 -22.42 5.79 -2.80
CA ARG A 491 -21.97 5.14 -4.03
C ARG A 491 -22.04 3.63 -3.90
N ALA A 492 -22.41 2.98 -4.96
CA ALA A 492 -22.42 1.53 -5.06
C ALA A 492 -21.02 1.00 -5.41
N ASP A 493 -20.08 1.21 -4.47
CA ASP A 493 -18.76 0.58 -4.46
C ASP A 493 -18.87 -0.62 -3.52
N LEU A 494 -18.93 -1.83 -4.09
CA LEU A 494 -19.29 -3.06 -3.39
C LEU A 494 -18.32 -4.20 -3.73
N VAL A 495 -18.16 -5.14 -2.80
CA VAL A 495 -17.49 -6.41 -3.04
C VAL A 495 -18.39 -7.57 -2.62
N VAL A 496 -18.46 -8.61 -3.45
CA VAL A 496 -19.11 -9.89 -3.16
C VAL A 496 -18.04 -10.92 -2.90
N LEU A 497 -18.12 -11.62 -1.76
CA LEU A 497 -17.16 -12.65 -1.37
C LEU A 497 -17.74 -14.04 -1.56
N GLU A 498 -16.91 -15.04 -1.90
CA GLU A 498 -17.35 -16.43 -2.06
C GLU A 498 -17.77 -17.09 -0.74
N ALA A 499 -17.23 -16.61 0.40
CA ALA A 499 -17.55 -17.12 1.72
C ALA A 499 -17.65 -15.98 2.76
N SER A 500 -18.35 -16.27 3.86
CA SER A 500 -18.52 -15.32 4.97
C SER A 500 -17.25 -15.23 5.81
N PRO A 501 -16.60 -14.05 5.94
CA PRO A 501 -15.41 -13.89 6.76
C PRO A 501 -15.68 -14.08 8.27
N TRP A 502 -16.95 -14.07 8.70
CA TRP A 502 -17.35 -14.36 10.07
C TRP A 502 -17.50 -15.86 10.37
N GLU A 503 -17.54 -16.73 9.34
CA GLU A 503 -17.83 -18.15 9.45
C GLU A 503 -16.62 -19.05 9.13
N VAL A 504 -15.51 -18.49 8.65
CA VAL A 504 -14.30 -19.23 8.29
C VAL A 504 -13.12 -18.87 9.19
N GLU A 505 -12.20 -19.82 9.37
CA GLU A 505 -10.95 -19.57 10.10
C GLU A 505 -9.88 -18.90 9.23
N ARG A 506 -9.84 -19.26 7.94
CA ARG A 506 -8.89 -18.75 6.94
C ARG A 506 -9.56 -17.69 6.06
N ILE A 507 -9.58 -16.46 6.58
CA ILE A 507 -10.16 -15.31 5.88
C ILE A 507 -9.34 -14.97 4.62
N ASP A 508 -8.04 -15.19 4.69
CA ASP A 508 -7.07 -15.02 3.61
C ASP A 508 -7.22 -16.02 2.43
N GLU A 509 -8.06 -17.05 2.58
CA GLU A 509 -8.38 -18.02 1.52
C GLU A 509 -9.75 -17.77 0.87
N ILE A 510 -10.43 -16.68 1.24
CA ILE A 510 -11.71 -16.32 0.62
C ILE A 510 -11.46 -15.63 -0.72
N ASP A 511 -12.03 -16.16 -1.78
CA ASP A 511 -12.01 -15.52 -3.08
C ASP A 511 -13.05 -14.40 -3.19
N VAL A 512 -12.76 -13.39 -4.01
CA VAL A 512 -13.69 -12.35 -4.40
C VAL A 512 -14.51 -12.85 -5.57
N ALA A 513 -15.84 -12.86 -5.43
CA ALA A 513 -16.76 -13.26 -6.47
C ALA A 513 -17.06 -12.13 -7.45
N MET A 514 -17.14 -10.88 -6.96
CA MET A 514 -17.42 -9.73 -7.81
C MET A 514 -16.99 -8.43 -7.13
N THR A 515 -16.54 -7.47 -7.93
CA THR A 515 -16.26 -6.10 -7.48
C THR A 515 -17.05 -5.11 -8.33
N VAL A 516 -17.71 -4.17 -7.65
CA VAL A 516 -18.55 -3.14 -8.27
C VAL A 516 -18.03 -1.77 -7.87
N VAL A 517 -17.89 -0.84 -8.82
CA VAL A 517 -17.49 0.55 -8.59
C VAL A 517 -18.43 1.49 -9.34
N ASP A 518 -19.05 2.45 -8.64
CA ASP A 518 -20.11 3.30 -9.19
C ASP A 518 -21.29 2.51 -9.79
N GLY A 519 -21.60 1.34 -9.23
CA GLY A 519 -22.63 0.47 -9.75
C GLY A 519 -22.24 -0.37 -10.96
N GLU A 520 -21.05 -0.20 -11.53
CA GLU A 520 -20.56 -0.98 -12.65
C GLU A 520 -19.69 -2.15 -12.15
N ILE A 521 -19.88 -3.34 -12.74
CA ILE A 521 -19.06 -4.51 -12.45
C ILE A 521 -17.69 -4.28 -13.09
N VAL A 522 -16.66 -4.22 -12.27
CA VAL A 522 -15.27 -4.05 -12.69
C VAL A 522 -14.45 -5.34 -12.60
N PHE A 523 -14.95 -6.32 -11.86
CA PHE A 523 -14.44 -7.68 -11.79
C PHE A 523 -15.61 -8.65 -11.58
N ASP A 524 -15.67 -9.73 -12.37
CA ASP A 524 -16.67 -10.79 -12.28
C ASP A 524 -15.97 -12.16 -12.24
N GLY A 525 -15.98 -12.79 -11.07
CA GLY A 525 -15.44 -14.11 -10.81
C GLY A 525 -16.49 -15.22 -10.77
N PHE A 526 -17.81 -14.91 -11.00
CA PHE A 526 -18.88 -15.91 -10.96
C PHE A 526 -18.76 -16.99 -12.05
N ASP A 527 -18.08 -16.70 -13.15
CA ASP A 527 -17.93 -17.59 -14.31
C ASP A 527 -16.56 -18.29 -14.39
N GLY A 528 -15.75 -18.27 -13.33
CA GLY A 528 -14.39 -18.84 -13.25
C GLY A 528 -14.35 -20.32 -12.88
#